data_0a5ed8f5c0b623aedeab94cc077e2c70
#
_entry.id   0a5ed8f5c0b623aedeab94cc077e2c70
#
_cell.length_a   1.000
_cell.length_b   1.000
_cell.length_c   1.000
_cell.angle_alpha   90.00
_cell.angle_beta   90.00
_cell.angle_gamma   90.00
#
_symmetry.space_group_name_H-M   'P 1'
#
loop_
_entity.id
_entity.type
_entity.pdbx_description
1 polymer ?
#
loop_
_entity_poly.entity_id
_entity_poly.type
_entity_poly.pdbx_seq_one_letter_code
_entity_poly.pdbx_strand_id
1 'polypeptide(L)'
;GDNALTVRVDGGVGYVALKPFTDSNATAGRVSIGGVTYAIATQHTAAVSVPYTEKYWTDAGDYMFTVPSGVSRMRVAVCGGGAGKGGLGGNGKDGGNTSAFGVTATGGYGAGVAWSKGDGGTPNGNASKGNSITDGFLMSFDINKGTYGRGGQYGGSGGYDSQYVSVTAGQSYAITVGGAGGTNGTGGFVLIAYGGDI
;
A
#
# COMPACT_ATOMS: atom_id res chain seq x y z
N GLY A 1 40.53 13.98 1.77
CA GLY A 1 40.66 14.69 0.52
C GLY A 1 40.33 13.74 -0.62
N ASP A 2 39.34 14.07 -1.44
CA ASP A 2 38.91 13.28 -2.59
C ASP A 2 40.03 13.34 -3.64
N ASN A 3 40.74 12.25 -3.83
CA ASN A 3 41.70 12.11 -4.93
C ASN A 3 40.88 11.82 -6.21
N ALA A 4 40.47 12.86 -6.90
CA ALA A 4 39.93 12.72 -8.25
C ALA A 4 41.05 12.65 -9.26
N LEU A 5 41.24 11.52 -9.94
CA LEU A 5 42.10 11.41 -11.08
C LEU A 5 41.35 11.83 -12.34
N THR A 6 41.75 12.90 -12.98
CA THR A 6 41.16 13.35 -14.23
C THR A 6 41.90 12.67 -15.40
N VAL A 7 41.16 11.85 -16.16
CA VAL A 7 41.71 11.18 -17.34
C VAL A 7 41.28 11.95 -18.59
N ARG A 8 42.23 12.39 -19.41
CA ARG A 8 41.97 12.96 -20.73
C ARG A 8 41.93 11.86 -21.77
N VAL A 9 40.80 11.75 -22.48
CA VAL A 9 40.69 10.80 -23.60
C VAL A 9 41.03 11.54 -24.88
N ASP A 10 41.96 11.01 -25.67
CA ASP A 10 42.37 11.59 -26.95
C ASP A 10 41.18 11.67 -27.91
N GLY A 11 40.96 12.88 -28.47
CA GLY A 11 39.89 13.15 -29.45
C GLY A 11 38.71 13.95 -28.97
N GLY A 12 38.63 14.32 -27.70
CA GLY A 12 37.57 15.14 -27.16
C GLY A 12 37.84 15.55 -25.71
N VAL A 13 37.35 16.69 -25.29
CA VAL A 13 37.49 17.15 -23.91
C VAL A 13 36.40 16.44 -23.06
N GLY A 14 36.70 15.23 -22.65
CA GLY A 14 35.88 14.51 -21.67
C GLY A 14 36.70 14.25 -20.40
N TYR A 15 36.21 14.70 -19.27
CA TYR A 15 36.81 14.40 -17.97
C TYR A 15 36.03 13.31 -17.30
N VAL A 16 36.67 12.21 -16.91
CA VAL A 16 36.06 11.17 -16.07
C VAL A 16 36.67 11.33 -14.67
N ALA A 17 35.85 11.71 -13.70
CA ALA A 17 36.23 11.72 -12.31
C ALA A 17 36.26 10.28 -11.78
N LEU A 18 37.46 9.77 -11.42
CA LEU A 18 37.58 8.46 -10.79
C LEU A 18 37.51 8.66 -9.26
N LYS A 19 36.54 8.04 -8.60
CA LYS A 19 36.52 7.97 -7.14
C LYS A 19 37.14 6.66 -6.66
N PRO A 20 37.82 6.64 -5.50
CA PRO A 20 38.22 5.39 -4.87
C PRO A 20 36.96 4.53 -4.65
N PHE A 21 37.04 3.28 -5.06
CA PHE A 21 35.92 2.35 -4.99
C PHE A 21 35.78 1.82 -3.58
N THR A 22 34.64 2.08 -2.93
CA THR A 22 34.30 1.57 -1.60
C THR A 22 33.05 0.72 -1.58
N ASP A 23 32.37 0.55 -2.74
CA ASP A 23 31.11 -0.20 -2.81
C ASP A 23 31.32 -1.53 -3.55
N SER A 24 31.03 -2.63 -2.85
CA SER A 24 31.20 -4.00 -3.36
C SER A 24 30.18 -4.40 -4.44
N ASN A 25 29.15 -3.60 -4.70
CA ASN A 25 28.03 -3.93 -5.58
C ASN A 25 28.04 -3.21 -6.95
N ALA A 26 29.01 -2.36 -7.23
CA ALA A 26 29.07 -1.68 -8.52
C ALA A 26 29.76 -2.56 -9.55
N THR A 27 29.09 -2.81 -10.66
CA THR A 27 29.69 -3.39 -11.87
C THR A 27 30.58 -2.33 -12.51
N ALA A 28 31.83 -2.28 -12.13
CA ALA A 28 32.75 -1.28 -12.61
C ALA A 28 33.45 -1.77 -13.88
N GLY A 29 33.47 -0.93 -14.92
CA GLY A 29 34.51 -1.01 -15.96
C GLY A 29 35.89 -0.78 -15.32
N ARG A 30 36.92 -1.34 -15.90
CA ARG A 30 38.33 -1.10 -15.45
C ARG A 30 39.09 -0.36 -16.53
N VAL A 31 39.86 0.64 -16.13
CA VAL A 31 40.83 1.31 -17.01
C VAL A 31 42.22 1.16 -16.40
N SER A 32 43.20 0.81 -17.22
CA SER A 32 44.59 0.71 -16.78
C SER A 32 45.38 1.88 -17.37
N ILE A 33 46.07 2.64 -16.52
CA ILE A 33 46.87 3.79 -16.92
C ILE A 33 48.23 3.67 -16.19
N GLY A 34 49.32 3.65 -16.97
CA GLY A 34 50.66 3.54 -16.39
C GLY A 34 50.87 2.27 -15.56
N GLY A 35 50.21 1.16 -15.88
CA GLY A 35 50.31 -0.11 -15.14
C GLY A 35 49.46 -0.19 -13.89
N VAL A 36 48.71 0.86 -13.57
CA VAL A 36 47.75 0.88 -12.44
C VAL A 36 46.35 0.71 -12.98
N THR A 37 45.58 -0.26 -12.41
CA THR A 37 44.20 -0.50 -12.80
C THR A 37 43.28 0.30 -11.92
N TYR A 38 42.44 1.10 -12.55
CA TYR A 38 41.36 1.91 -11.89
C TYR A 38 40.02 1.32 -12.19
N ALA A 39 39.14 1.33 -11.22
CA ALA A 39 37.74 1.00 -11.44
C ALA A 39 36.97 2.25 -11.90
N ILE A 40 36.26 2.15 -13.03
CA ILE A 40 35.34 3.20 -13.47
C ILE A 40 34.04 2.96 -12.70
N ALA A 41 33.75 3.79 -11.71
CA ALA A 41 32.43 3.77 -11.12
C ALA A 41 31.45 4.24 -12.19
N THR A 42 30.51 3.39 -12.59
CA THR A 42 29.31 3.85 -13.29
C THR A 42 28.64 4.89 -12.39
N GLN A 43 28.30 6.04 -12.96
CA GLN A 43 27.52 7.03 -12.19
C GLN A 43 26.40 6.28 -11.50
N HIS A 44 26.43 6.23 -10.19
CA HIS A 44 25.24 5.89 -9.43
C HIS A 44 24.26 6.99 -9.76
N THR A 45 23.33 6.73 -10.66
CA THR A 45 22.17 7.60 -10.80
C THR A 45 21.59 7.68 -9.39
N ALA A 46 21.68 8.88 -8.80
CA ALA A 46 21.10 9.10 -7.48
C ALA A 46 19.74 8.44 -7.49
N ALA A 47 19.52 7.52 -6.57
CA ALA A 47 18.24 6.84 -6.47
C ALA A 47 17.18 7.94 -6.47
N VAL A 48 16.30 7.93 -7.47
CA VAL A 48 15.22 8.91 -7.55
C VAL A 48 14.41 8.69 -6.28
N SER A 49 14.57 9.57 -5.30
CA SER A 49 13.81 9.46 -4.07
C SER A 49 12.35 9.74 -4.44
N VAL A 50 11.53 8.71 -4.37
CA VAL A 50 10.09 8.86 -4.54
C VAL A 50 9.58 9.56 -3.29
N PRO A 51 8.92 10.72 -3.39
CA PRO A 51 8.38 11.39 -2.21
C PRO A 51 7.29 10.52 -1.55
N TYR A 52 7.19 10.62 -0.23
CA TYR A 52 6.11 9.95 0.49
C TYR A 52 4.76 10.38 -0.08
N THR A 53 3.94 9.40 -0.42
CA THR A 53 2.63 9.62 -1.06
C THR A 53 1.61 8.65 -0.48
N GLU A 54 0.44 9.16 -0.14
CA GLU A 54 -0.74 8.36 0.22
C GLU A 54 -1.80 8.45 -0.86
N LYS A 55 -2.50 7.34 -1.12
CA LYS A 55 -3.71 7.28 -1.97
C LYS A 55 -4.74 6.39 -1.32
N TYR A 56 -6.00 6.75 -1.50
CA TYR A 56 -7.13 6.01 -0.93
C TYR A 56 -8.29 5.92 -1.91
N TRP A 57 -9.06 4.86 -1.77
CA TRP A 57 -10.31 4.59 -2.48
C TRP A 57 -11.36 4.25 -1.43
N THR A 58 -12.46 4.95 -1.46
CA THR A 58 -13.55 4.85 -0.47
C THR A 58 -14.89 4.52 -1.09
N ASP A 59 -15.03 4.72 -2.39
CA ASP A 59 -16.24 4.34 -3.11
C ASP A 59 -16.16 2.87 -3.49
N ALA A 60 -17.26 2.14 -3.31
CA ALA A 60 -17.33 0.74 -3.69
C ALA A 60 -17.15 0.57 -5.20
N GLY A 61 -16.30 -0.36 -5.59
CA GLY A 61 -15.99 -0.60 -7.00
C GLY A 61 -14.63 -1.24 -7.22
N ASP A 62 -14.33 -1.44 -8.49
CA ASP A 62 -13.07 -2.00 -8.96
C ASP A 62 -12.22 -0.92 -9.63
N TYR A 63 -10.95 -0.89 -9.28
CA TYR A 63 -9.98 0.09 -9.75
C TYR A 63 -8.68 -0.59 -10.16
N MET A 64 -7.86 0.14 -10.90
CA MET A 64 -6.50 -0.25 -11.22
C MET A 64 -5.51 0.80 -10.71
N PHE A 65 -4.41 0.36 -10.16
CA PHE A 65 -3.31 1.23 -9.76
C PHE A 65 -2.01 0.75 -10.40
N THR A 66 -1.34 1.65 -11.12
CA THR A 66 -0.01 1.39 -11.69
C THR A 66 1.05 1.91 -10.73
N VAL A 67 1.96 1.04 -10.33
CA VAL A 67 3.05 1.37 -9.40
C VAL A 67 4.00 2.38 -10.04
N PRO A 68 4.27 3.52 -9.38
CA PRO A 68 5.19 4.52 -9.91
C PRO A 68 6.63 3.99 -10.06
N SER A 69 7.38 4.63 -10.96
CA SER A 69 8.81 4.34 -11.12
C SER A 69 9.56 4.59 -9.80
N GLY A 70 10.48 3.70 -9.47
CA GLY A 70 11.28 3.78 -8.25
C GLY A 70 10.62 3.22 -6.98
N VAL A 71 9.36 2.79 -7.05
CA VAL A 71 8.65 2.15 -5.94
C VAL A 71 8.81 0.64 -6.02
N SER A 72 9.36 0.03 -4.98
CA SER A 72 9.51 -1.43 -4.84
C SER A 72 8.79 -2.02 -3.63
N ARG A 73 8.33 -1.16 -2.72
CA ARG A 73 7.61 -1.51 -1.49
C ARG A 73 6.52 -0.50 -1.23
N MET A 74 5.39 -0.96 -0.71
CA MET A 74 4.28 -0.11 -0.31
C MET A 74 3.68 -0.63 0.99
N ARG A 75 3.05 0.25 1.75
CA ARG A 75 2.13 -0.15 2.80
C ARG A 75 0.71 -0.10 2.26
N VAL A 76 -0.03 -1.17 2.49
CA VAL A 76 -1.41 -1.34 2.02
C VAL A 76 -2.29 -1.61 3.22
N ALA A 77 -3.38 -0.88 3.35
CA ALA A 77 -4.42 -1.12 4.33
C ALA A 77 -5.76 -1.29 3.61
N VAL A 78 -6.51 -2.32 3.99
CA VAL A 78 -7.81 -2.66 3.42
C VAL A 78 -8.84 -2.83 4.53
N CYS A 79 -10.05 -2.37 4.28
CA CYS A 79 -11.19 -2.55 5.17
C CYS A 79 -12.39 -3.02 4.37
N GLY A 80 -12.98 -4.13 4.75
CA GLY A 80 -14.22 -4.64 4.16
C GLY A 80 -15.43 -3.76 4.48
N GLY A 81 -16.46 -3.82 3.68
CA GLY A 81 -17.73 -3.12 3.95
C GLY A 81 -18.43 -3.67 5.19
N GLY A 82 -19.12 -2.82 5.93
CA GLY A 82 -19.97 -3.23 7.06
C GLY A 82 -21.31 -3.78 6.58
N ALA A 83 -21.84 -4.73 7.32
CA ALA A 83 -23.13 -5.34 7.05
C ALA A 83 -24.29 -4.36 7.26
N GLY A 84 -25.40 -4.61 6.58
CA GLY A 84 -26.65 -3.88 6.76
C GLY A 84 -27.38 -4.22 8.07
N LYS A 85 -28.33 -3.37 8.43
CA LYS A 85 -29.22 -3.58 9.58
C LYS A 85 -30.11 -4.79 9.35
N GLY A 86 -30.18 -5.70 10.33
CA GLY A 86 -31.23 -6.71 10.43
C GLY A 86 -32.49 -6.17 11.11
N GLY A 87 -33.59 -6.91 11.07
CA GLY A 87 -34.88 -6.51 11.70
C GLY A 87 -35.84 -7.68 11.84
N LEU A 88 -37.07 -7.39 12.34
CA LEU A 88 -38.13 -8.40 12.53
C LEU A 88 -38.60 -9.07 11.23
N GLY A 89 -38.37 -8.43 10.09
CA GLY A 89 -38.84 -8.88 8.79
C GLY A 89 -37.77 -9.41 7.82
N GLY A 90 -36.54 -9.53 8.24
CA GLY A 90 -35.46 -10.01 7.35
C GLY A 90 -34.06 -9.90 7.89
N ASN A 91 -33.15 -10.60 7.25
CA ASN A 91 -31.74 -10.55 7.52
C ASN A 91 -31.12 -9.28 6.93
N GLY A 92 -30.18 -8.70 7.62
CA GLY A 92 -29.27 -7.71 7.04
C GLY A 92 -28.44 -8.37 5.93
N LYS A 93 -28.05 -7.59 4.92
CA LYS A 93 -27.13 -8.05 3.89
C LYS A 93 -25.69 -7.94 4.37
N ASP A 94 -24.86 -8.86 3.92
CA ASP A 94 -23.41 -8.83 4.16
C ASP A 94 -22.76 -7.61 3.48
N GLY A 95 -21.72 -7.08 4.09
CA GLY A 95 -20.83 -6.11 3.46
C GLY A 95 -19.98 -6.75 2.38
N GLY A 96 -19.48 -5.95 1.44
CA GLY A 96 -18.59 -6.41 0.38
C GLY A 96 -17.15 -6.62 0.87
N ASN A 97 -16.45 -7.56 0.24
CA ASN A 97 -15.02 -7.78 0.48
C ASN A 97 -14.19 -6.67 -0.17
N THR A 98 -13.07 -6.33 0.45
CA THR A 98 -12.09 -5.38 -0.08
C THR A 98 -10.75 -6.09 -0.29
N SER A 99 -10.08 -5.80 -1.38
CA SER A 99 -8.76 -6.37 -1.68
C SER A 99 -7.89 -5.42 -2.46
N ALA A 100 -6.59 -5.44 -2.20
CA ALA A 100 -5.58 -4.73 -2.96
C ALA A 100 -4.20 -5.38 -2.76
N PHE A 101 -3.42 -5.57 -3.81
CA PHE A 101 -2.03 -6.08 -3.74
C PHE A 101 -1.87 -7.41 -2.99
N GLY A 102 -2.87 -8.29 -3.04
CA GLY A 102 -2.88 -9.55 -2.31
C GLY A 102 -3.32 -9.46 -0.84
N VAL A 103 -3.53 -8.25 -0.31
CA VAL A 103 -4.11 -8.02 1.01
C VAL A 103 -5.63 -8.02 0.89
N THR A 104 -6.33 -8.72 1.78
CA THR A 104 -7.79 -8.88 1.70
C THR A 104 -8.45 -8.71 3.06
N ALA A 105 -9.64 -8.10 3.06
CA ALA A 105 -10.52 -8.04 4.23
C ALA A 105 -11.94 -8.38 3.79
N THR A 106 -12.60 -9.30 4.49
CA THR A 106 -13.99 -9.65 4.17
C THR A 106 -14.95 -8.60 4.72
N GLY A 107 -16.11 -8.47 4.09
CA GLY A 107 -17.20 -7.69 4.65
C GLY A 107 -17.73 -8.29 5.96
N GLY A 108 -18.44 -7.49 6.74
CA GLY A 108 -19.17 -7.97 7.90
C GLY A 108 -20.41 -8.76 7.49
N TYR A 109 -20.86 -9.67 8.33
CA TYR A 109 -22.05 -10.50 8.08
C TYR A 109 -23.31 -9.81 8.58
N GLY A 110 -24.38 -9.96 7.82
CA GLY A 110 -25.67 -9.38 8.13
C GLY A 110 -26.27 -9.94 9.43
N ALA A 111 -26.98 -9.09 10.15
CA ALA A 111 -27.73 -9.56 11.30
C ALA A 111 -28.86 -10.50 10.85
N GLY A 112 -29.08 -11.58 11.59
CA GLY A 112 -30.19 -12.50 11.34
C GLY A 112 -31.55 -11.91 11.72
N VAL A 113 -32.60 -12.70 11.49
CA VAL A 113 -33.97 -12.38 11.98
C VAL A 113 -33.98 -12.32 13.52
N ALA A 114 -34.96 -11.62 14.06
CA ALA A 114 -35.16 -11.46 15.51
C ALA A 114 -33.93 -10.85 16.24
N TRP A 115 -33.28 -9.88 15.61
CA TRP A 115 -32.17 -9.11 16.21
C TRP A 115 -30.91 -9.90 16.57
N SER A 116 -30.76 -11.11 15.99
CA SER A 116 -29.50 -11.84 16.14
C SER A 116 -28.33 -11.03 15.53
N LYS A 117 -27.20 -11.04 16.20
CA LYS A 117 -26.01 -10.30 15.76
C LYS A 117 -25.37 -10.99 14.56
N GLY A 118 -24.93 -10.21 13.58
CA GLY A 118 -24.03 -10.66 12.53
C GLY A 118 -22.58 -10.67 12.99
N ASP A 119 -21.81 -11.62 12.48
CA ASP A 119 -20.38 -11.72 12.78
C ASP A 119 -19.56 -10.62 12.08
N GLY A 120 -18.42 -10.28 12.65
CA GLY A 120 -17.47 -9.38 12.02
C GLY A 120 -16.76 -10.05 10.83
N GLY A 121 -16.40 -9.27 9.84
CA GLY A 121 -15.51 -9.71 8.76
C GLY A 121 -14.09 -10.02 9.25
N THR A 122 -13.30 -10.72 8.45
CA THR A 122 -11.94 -11.11 8.77
C THR A 122 -10.91 -10.40 7.91
N PRO A 123 -9.69 -10.13 8.44
CA PRO A 123 -9.34 -10.20 9.87
C PRO A 123 -9.97 -9.05 10.68
N ASN A 124 -9.99 -9.18 12.00
CA ASN A 124 -10.26 -8.12 12.98
C ASN A 124 -11.64 -7.41 12.95
N GLY A 125 -12.64 -7.93 12.24
CA GLY A 125 -14.00 -7.41 12.29
C GLY A 125 -14.70 -7.73 13.61
N ASN A 126 -15.60 -6.83 14.06
CA ASN A 126 -16.40 -7.00 15.28
C ASN A 126 -17.84 -7.39 14.97
N ALA A 127 -18.39 -8.31 15.77
CA ALA A 127 -19.84 -8.56 15.77
C ALA A 127 -20.57 -7.32 16.32
N SER A 128 -21.61 -6.89 15.62
CA SER A 128 -22.58 -5.86 16.03
C SER A 128 -22.18 -4.39 16.08
N LYS A 129 -20.98 -3.94 15.82
CA LYS A 129 -20.65 -2.50 15.66
C LYS A 129 -19.24 -2.27 15.11
N GLY A 130 -19.06 -1.05 14.56
CA GLY A 130 -17.83 -0.61 13.93
C GLY A 130 -16.57 -0.86 14.71
N ASN A 131 -15.53 -1.15 13.99
CA ASN A 131 -14.17 -1.28 14.50
C ASN A 131 -13.65 0.05 15.02
N SER A 132 -13.04 0.04 16.18
CA SER A 132 -11.96 0.97 16.44
C SER A 132 -10.68 0.39 15.82
N ILE A 133 -10.35 0.81 14.63
CA ILE A 133 -9.09 0.46 14.01
C ILE A 133 -8.03 1.38 14.58
N THR A 134 -7.14 0.84 15.38
CA THR A 134 -5.98 1.54 15.89
C THR A 134 -4.76 1.14 15.06
N ASP A 135 -4.57 1.78 13.93
CA ASP A 135 -3.34 1.68 13.17
C ASP A 135 -2.71 3.06 13.07
N GLY A 136 -1.50 3.24 13.64
CA GLY A 136 -0.78 4.50 13.58
C GLY A 136 -0.42 4.97 12.16
N PHE A 137 -0.56 4.10 11.17
CA PHE A 137 -0.40 4.43 9.75
C PHE A 137 -1.54 5.31 9.21
N LEU A 138 -2.72 5.19 9.76
CA LEU A 138 -3.92 5.85 9.27
C LEU A 138 -4.22 7.18 9.97
N MET A 139 -3.23 7.79 10.61
CA MET A 139 -3.42 9.05 11.35
C MET A 139 -3.90 10.21 10.47
N SER A 140 -3.61 10.18 9.17
CA SER A 140 -4.11 11.16 8.20
C SER A 140 -5.52 10.84 7.68
N PHE A 141 -5.97 9.59 7.85
CA PHE A 141 -7.24 9.08 7.38
C PHE A 141 -8.09 8.65 8.58
N ASP A 142 -9.10 9.44 8.93
CA ASP A 142 -9.88 9.26 10.17
C ASP A 142 -10.91 8.11 10.06
N ILE A 143 -10.42 6.88 10.00
CA ILE A 143 -11.27 5.69 10.03
C ILE A 143 -11.80 5.38 11.44
N ASN A 144 -11.18 5.95 12.48
CA ASN A 144 -11.56 5.74 13.88
C ASN A 144 -12.97 6.30 14.20
N LYS A 145 -13.49 7.19 13.37
CA LYS A 145 -14.85 7.73 13.53
C LYS A 145 -15.96 6.77 13.09
N GLY A 146 -15.62 5.53 12.73
CA GLY A 146 -16.62 4.55 12.29
C GLY A 146 -17.28 4.93 10.96
N THR A 147 -16.56 5.67 10.11
CA THR A 147 -17.05 6.09 8.79
C THR A 147 -17.00 4.96 7.78
N TYR A 148 -16.05 4.02 7.94
CA TYR A 148 -15.85 2.90 7.00
C TYR A 148 -15.97 1.55 7.70
N GLY A 149 -16.46 0.56 6.98
CA GLY A 149 -16.59 -0.81 7.46
C GLY A 149 -17.53 -1.00 8.65
N ARG A 150 -18.25 0.05 9.07
CA ARG A 150 -19.16 -0.04 10.20
C ARG A 150 -20.40 -0.84 9.82
N GLY A 151 -20.75 -1.85 10.63
CA GLY A 151 -22.01 -2.55 10.53
C GLY A 151 -23.19 -1.67 10.98
N GLY A 152 -24.35 -1.88 10.37
CA GLY A 152 -25.63 -1.34 10.84
C GLY A 152 -26.03 -1.94 12.18
N GLN A 153 -27.21 -1.55 12.70
CA GLN A 153 -27.71 -2.08 13.95
C GLN A 153 -27.77 -3.62 13.90
N TYR A 154 -27.03 -4.28 14.79
CA TYR A 154 -26.82 -5.72 14.86
C TYR A 154 -26.02 -6.35 13.71
N GLY A 155 -25.67 -5.62 12.63
CA GLY A 155 -24.78 -6.09 11.58
C GLY A 155 -23.31 -6.08 12.02
N GLY A 156 -22.52 -7.05 11.52
CA GLY A 156 -21.09 -7.11 11.77
C GLY A 156 -20.33 -6.01 11.02
N SER A 157 -19.23 -5.54 11.56
CA SER A 157 -18.31 -4.66 10.83
C SER A 157 -17.47 -5.43 9.83
N GLY A 158 -16.99 -4.75 8.78
CA GLY A 158 -15.96 -5.30 7.90
C GLY A 158 -14.68 -5.65 8.64
N GLY A 159 -13.92 -6.59 8.08
CA GLY A 159 -12.57 -6.89 8.53
C GLY A 159 -11.61 -5.76 8.17
N TYR A 160 -10.44 -5.80 8.76
CA TYR A 160 -9.35 -4.86 8.49
C TYR A 160 -7.99 -5.55 8.50
N ASP A 161 -7.16 -5.27 7.50
CA ASP A 161 -5.78 -5.73 7.46
C ASP A 161 -4.86 -4.63 6.93
N SER A 162 -3.61 -4.64 7.38
CA SER A 162 -2.58 -3.69 6.93
C SER A 162 -1.23 -4.37 6.89
N GLN A 163 -0.60 -4.35 5.73
CA GLN A 163 0.66 -5.04 5.47
C GLN A 163 1.61 -4.20 4.61
N TYR A 164 2.90 -4.49 4.74
CA TYR A 164 3.89 -4.08 3.76
C TYR A 164 3.94 -5.12 2.64
N VAL A 165 3.87 -4.65 1.39
CA VAL A 165 3.92 -5.51 0.21
C VAL A 165 5.06 -5.10 -0.70
N SER A 166 5.73 -6.09 -1.29
CA SER A 166 6.68 -5.86 -2.37
C SER A 166 5.94 -5.69 -3.68
N VAL A 167 6.32 -4.72 -4.48
CA VAL A 167 5.69 -4.39 -5.75
C VAL A 167 6.71 -4.17 -6.85
N THR A 168 6.28 -4.23 -8.09
CA THR A 168 7.13 -3.97 -9.25
C THR A 168 6.72 -2.65 -9.90
N ALA A 169 7.67 -1.72 -10.02
CA ALA A 169 7.45 -0.45 -10.71
C ALA A 169 6.91 -0.66 -12.13
N GLY A 170 5.92 0.11 -12.52
CA GLY A 170 5.24 0.03 -13.81
C GLY A 170 4.18 -1.08 -13.92
N GLN A 171 4.10 -2.01 -12.97
CA GLN A 171 3.05 -3.03 -12.95
C GLN A 171 1.74 -2.44 -12.43
N SER A 172 0.61 -2.88 -13.04
CA SER A 172 -0.73 -2.52 -12.59
C SER A 172 -1.33 -3.61 -11.71
N TYR A 173 -1.97 -3.20 -10.63
CA TYR A 173 -2.63 -4.08 -9.66
C TYR A 173 -4.10 -3.72 -9.56
N ALA A 174 -4.94 -4.72 -9.46
CA ALA A 174 -6.37 -4.54 -9.22
C ALA A 174 -6.62 -4.16 -7.75
N ILE A 175 -7.58 -3.28 -7.56
CA ILE A 175 -8.10 -2.85 -6.27
C ILE A 175 -9.62 -3.04 -6.30
N THR A 176 -10.17 -3.72 -5.30
CA THR A 176 -11.61 -3.85 -5.11
C THR A 176 -11.98 -3.25 -3.76
N VAL A 177 -12.93 -2.33 -3.75
CA VAL A 177 -13.48 -1.74 -2.53
C VAL A 177 -14.89 -2.28 -2.29
N GLY A 178 -15.09 -2.95 -1.17
CA GLY A 178 -16.36 -3.55 -0.79
C GLY A 178 -17.40 -2.51 -0.39
N GLY A 179 -18.61 -2.67 -0.92
CA GLY A 179 -19.74 -1.81 -0.58
C GLY A 179 -20.36 -2.15 0.79
N ALA A 180 -21.19 -1.25 1.28
CA ALA A 180 -22.04 -1.50 2.45
C ALA A 180 -23.07 -2.60 2.16
N GLY A 181 -23.38 -3.42 3.16
CA GLY A 181 -24.41 -4.48 3.07
C GLY A 181 -25.86 -3.97 3.06
N GLY A 182 -26.06 -2.68 3.12
CA GLY A 182 -27.40 -2.06 3.08
C GLY A 182 -27.58 -0.95 4.12
N THR A 183 -28.81 -0.77 4.58
CA THR A 183 -29.18 0.33 5.48
C THR A 183 -28.30 0.36 6.73
N ASN A 184 -27.73 1.52 7.00
CA ASN A 184 -26.85 1.82 8.15
C ASN A 184 -25.50 1.08 8.18
N GLY A 185 -25.18 0.22 7.20
CA GLY A 185 -23.82 -0.22 6.96
C GLY A 185 -23.02 0.86 6.23
N THR A 186 -21.69 0.83 6.32
CA THR A 186 -20.80 1.73 5.57
C THR A 186 -19.88 0.94 4.66
N GLY A 187 -19.45 1.53 3.55
CA GLY A 187 -18.51 0.91 2.63
C GLY A 187 -17.15 0.66 3.27
N GLY A 188 -16.34 -0.16 2.60
CA GLY A 188 -14.95 -0.37 2.94
C GLY A 188 -14.05 0.72 2.40
N PHE A 189 -12.74 0.50 2.47
CA PHE A 189 -11.73 1.37 1.86
C PHE A 189 -10.44 0.61 1.54
N VAL A 190 -9.66 1.17 0.66
CA VAL A 190 -8.24 0.83 0.44
C VAL A 190 -7.41 2.09 0.62
N LEU A 191 -6.32 1.98 1.38
CA LEU A 191 -5.30 3.02 1.52
C LEU A 191 -3.95 2.41 1.16
N ILE A 192 -3.17 3.12 0.37
CA ILE A 192 -1.77 2.78 0.10
C ILE A 192 -0.87 3.95 0.44
N ALA A 193 0.33 3.64 0.93
CA ALA A 193 1.41 4.60 1.05
C ALA A 193 2.69 4.05 0.43
N TYR A 194 3.45 4.91 -0.23
CA TYR A 194 4.71 4.58 -0.87
C TYR A 194 5.65 5.78 -0.91
N GLY A 195 6.93 5.52 -1.19
CA GLY A 195 7.97 6.54 -1.18
C GLY A 195 8.44 6.92 0.22
N GLY A 196 9.35 7.89 0.32
CA GLY A 196 10.02 8.16 1.58
C GLY A 196 10.80 6.94 2.10
N ASP A 197 10.89 6.80 3.40
CA ASP A 197 11.58 5.69 4.09
C ASP A 197 10.61 4.59 4.54
N ILE A 198 9.61 4.22 3.70
CA ILE A 198 8.63 3.15 4.00
C ILE A 198 9.29 1.77 3.99
#